data_e4fcd6f3f2bf5eebde84d2f2dccd1e17
#
_entry.id   e4fcd6f3f2bf5eebde84d2f2dccd1e17
#
_cell.length_a   1.000
_cell.length_b   1.000
_cell.length_c   1.000
_cell.angle_alpha   90.00
_cell.angle_beta   90.00
_cell.angle_gamma   90.00
#
_symmetry.space_group_name_H-M   'P 1'
#
loop_
_entity.id
_entity.type
_entity.pdbx_description
1 polymer ?
#
loop_
_entity_poly.entity_id
_entity_poly.type
_entity_poly.pdbx_seq_one_letter_code
_entity_poly.pdbx_strand_id
1 'polypeptide(L)'
;MIEPRSGWFAAAVVLAACAGCGGGARAGGVASPASPPPAPLVAMGELQGRTLLGELPSRAQRLGAGALAVVASAEARDNSWVGGFVDVPRDDCLLGYARGSSSIDDVDVAIYSEDGTTLAVDEGRDVHPTVLICAPHPERVYVTAHVVEGEGLVAVGAQLVPKERAVIVARALGARGVLGQGPRPADGWPGLEDAVRTHRLDLGGTWEEVRRVALAVDARMPTMVALPIDAGQCIDAIAIPDEDVALLDLEAFDDAGRSVGRAKDGPGPRTLVVCSSVQVAGALALRPHIGRGLAAVVLARSTASGERSAAAVPADALWVASSQPIARASAAREAALAHDGYGASTAKSSGALVLGRRSAVALDLGAAAGTCQRIDVVAGAPLALIDARIWSDAGSLVASAESSSSTTLFACAHGAARIELQTRGRPGPFAWTVRPERWKGVALSAHPLAASRMLARAASGPDALFDGKEVALRELVLEADRVVSWSETIGAGACLRATLGAQGEGAGIEARVFDAEDGEIDRSEDVHAVSVRACAGGDAPRTVKLEVSASAGRLDAVLGERIGAGL
;
A
#
# COMPACT_ATOMS: atom_id res chain seq x y z
N MET A 1 -18.75 26.42 45.62
CA MET A 1 -20.09 26.02 46.08
C MET A 1 -21.08 26.14 44.94
N ILE A 2 -21.33 25.03 44.25
CA ILE A 2 -22.55 24.73 43.47
C ILE A 2 -22.45 23.23 43.16
N GLU A 3 -23.38 22.47 43.68
CA GLU A 3 -23.48 21.01 43.61
C GLU A 3 -23.97 20.51 42.24
N PRO A 4 -23.67 19.24 41.88
CA PRO A 4 -24.21 18.60 40.68
C PRO A 4 -25.52 17.86 41.00
N ARG A 5 -26.52 18.00 40.13
CA ARG A 5 -27.75 17.21 40.13
C ARG A 5 -27.61 15.98 39.25
N SER A 6 -27.67 14.83 39.88
CA SER A 6 -27.87 13.49 39.29
C SER A 6 -29.33 13.32 38.85
N GLY A 7 -29.55 12.90 37.61
CA GLY A 7 -30.86 12.47 37.10
C GLY A 7 -30.81 11.03 36.64
N TRP A 8 -31.42 10.13 37.40
CA TRP A 8 -31.66 8.73 37.06
C TRP A 8 -32.97 8.64 36.24
N PHE A 9 -32.92 7.98 35.10
CA PHE A 9 -34.12 7.48 34.42
C PHE A 9 -34.12 5.95 34.48
N ALA A 10 -35.08 5.42 35.23
CA ALA A 10 -35.41 4.01 35.28
C ALA A 10 -36.37 3.69 34.13
N ALA A 11 -36.06 2.70 33.31
CA ALA A 11 -36.99 2.13 32.33
C ALA A 11 -37.62 0.86 32.91
N ALA A 12 -38.96 0.90 33.01
CA ALA A 12 -39.76 -0.22 33.49
C ALA A 12 -40.02 -1.23 32.36
N VAL A 13 -39.74 -2.49 32.64
CA VAL A 13 -40.13 -3.63 31.79
C VAL A 13 -41.49 -4.14 32.25
N VAL A 14 -42.46 -4.16 31.33
CA VAL A 14 -43.79 -4.75 31.57
C VAL A 14 -43.79 -6.17 30.98
N LEU A 15 -43.86 -7.17 31.86
CA LEU A 15 -44.14 -8.57 31.52
C LEU A 15 -45.67 -8.77 31.58
N ALA A 16 -46.27 -9.15 30.46
CA ALA A 16 -47.65 -9.64 30.41
C ALA A 16 -47.65 -11.18 30.26
N ALA A 17 -48.01 -11.86 31.32
CA ALA A 17 -48.33 -13.28 31.30
C ALA A 17 -49.84 -13.45 31.08
N CYS A 18 -50.22 -14.20 30.04
CA CYS A 18 -51.58 -14.68 29.88
C CYS A 18 -51.58 -16.22 29.93
N ALA A 19 -52.03 -16.73 31.06
CA ALA A 19 -52.48 -18.10 31.20
C ALA A 19 -53.96 -18.18 30.85
N GLY A 20 -54.32 -19.11 29.98
CA GLY A 20 -55.71 -19.41 29.65
C GLY A 20 -55.88 -20.89 29.38
N CYS A 21 -56.30 -21.66 30.43
CA CYS A 21 -56.80 -23.02 30.27
C CYS A 21 -58.24 -23.00 29.77
N GLY A 22 -58.53 -23.79 28.74
CA GLY A 22 -59.89 -24.05 28.30
C GLY A 22 -59.98 -25.42 27.64
N GLY A 23 -60.47 -26.40 28.38
CA GLY A 23 -60.81 -27.75 27.88
C GLY A 23 -62.10 -27.73 27.06
N GLY A 24 -62.19 -28.55 26.03
CA GLY A 24 -63.37 -28.71 25.20
C GLY A 24 -63.30 -29.90 24.23
N ALA A 25 -63.99 -30.91 24.57
CA ALA A 25 -64.66 -31.97 23.78
C ALA A 25 -64.14 -32.41 22.40
N ARG A 26 -63.88 -33.71 22.30
CA ARG A 26 -63.68 -34.51 21.08
C ARG A 26 -64.95 -34.49 20.21
N ALA A 27 -64.81 -34.04 19.01
CA ALA A 27 -65.66 -34.42 17.90
C ALA A 27 -64.79 -35.06 16.81
N GLY A 28 -65.13 -36.32 16.45
CA GLY A 28 -64.45 -37.04 15.37
C GLY A 28 -64.73 -36.39 14.02
N GLY A 29 -63.73 -35.69 13.48
CA GLY A 29 -63.71 -35.13 12.12
C GLY A 29 -62.92 -36.02 11.18
N VAL A 30 -63.53 -36.34 10.08
CA VAL A 30 -62.94 -37.04 8.93
C VAL A 30 -61.71 -36.26 8.46
N ALA A 31 -60.55 -36.91 8.47
CA ALA A 31 -59.30 -36.33 8.01
C ALA A 31 -59.43 -35.93 6.52
N SER A 32 -59.49 -34.66 6.24
CA SER A 32 -59.25 -34.12 4.90
C SER A 32 -57.80 -34.45 4.49
N PRO A 33 -57.58 -34.84 3.23
CA PRO A 33 -56.22 -35.08 2.76
C PRO A 33 -55.38 -33.81 2.99
N ALA A 34 -54.24 -33.97 3.64
CA ALA A 34 -53.29 -32.89 3.89
C ALA A 34 -52.94 -32.22 2.54
N SER A 35 -53.21 -30.92 2.47
CA SER A 35 -52.74 -30.10 1.34
C SER A 35 -51.22 -30.30 1.22
N PRO A 36 -50.69 -30.48 0.01
CA PRO A 36 -49.24 -30.56 -0.17
C PRO A 36 -48.62 -29.29 0.40
N PRO A 37 -47.44 -29.40 1.04
CA PRO A 37 -46.73 -28.24 1.59
C PRO A 37 -46.56 -27.20 0.46
N PRO A 38 -46.70 -25.91 0.74
CA PRO A 38 -46.49 -24.87 -0.25
C PRO A 38 -45.09 -25.04 -0.84
N ALA A 39 -45.01 -25.04 -2.16
CA ALA A 39 -43.71 -25.08 -2.86
C ALA A 39 -42.82 -23.95 -2.30
N PRO A 40 -41.56 -24.21 -1.99
CA PRO A 40 -40.70 -23.21 -1.40
C PRO A 40 -40.62 -21.98 -2.31
N LEU A 41 -40.75 -20.79 -1.72
CA LEU A 41 -40.66 -19.49 -2.41
C LEU A 41 -39.37 -19.32 -3.25
N VAL A 42 -38.35 -20.14 -2.97
CA VAL A 42 -37.10 -20.28 -3.70
C VAL A 42 -37.31 -20.60 -5.20
N ALA A 43 -38.38 -21.31 -5.57
CA ALA A 43 -38.62 -21.68 -6.97
C ALA A 43 -38.98 -20.48 -7.88
N MET A 44 -39.67 -19.47 -7.35
CA MET A 44 -40.01 -18.28 -8.16
C MET A 44 -38.79 -17.38 -8.37
N GLY A 45 -37.97 -17.17 -7.36
CA GLY A 45 -36.71 -16.40 -7.48
C GLY A 45 -35.72 -17.07 -8.45
N GLU A 46 -35.63 -18.40 -8.45
CA GLU A 46 -34.80 -19.15 -9.41
C GLU A 46 -35.29 -18.97 -10.86
N LEU A 47 -36.59 -19.02 -11.11
CA LEU A 47 -37.17 -18.80 -12.44
C LEU A 47 -36.93 -17.38 -12.94
N GLN A 48 -37.11 -16.39 -12.10
CA GLN A 48 -36.83 -14.97 -12.42
C GLN A 48 -35.34 -14.78 -12.68
N GLY A 49 -34.46 -15.36 -11.84
CA GLY A 49 -33.03 -15.31 -12.02
C GLY A 49 -32.56 -15.93 -13.33
N ARG A 50 -33.09 -17.11 -13.71
CA ARG A 50 -32.80 -17.76 -15.02
C ARG A 50 -33.18 -16.87 -16.21
N THR A 51 -34.32 -16.20 -16.11
CA THR A 51 -34.79 -15.30 -17.15
C THR A 51 -33.86 -14.08 -17.28
N LEU A 52 -33.45 -13.49 -16.17
CA LEU A 52 -32.58 -12.31 -16.16
C LEU A 52 -31.19 -12.63 -16.71
N LEU A 53 -30.62 -13.79 -16.35
CA LEU A 53 -29.31 -14.24 -16.85
C LEU A 53 -29.28 -14.49 -18.38
N GLY A 54 -30.45 -14.62 -19.02
CA GLY A 54 -30.61 -14.61 -20.44
C GLY A 54 -29.88 -15.74 -21.19
N GLU A 55 -29.22 -15.40 -22.30
CA GLU A 55 -28.54 -16.36 -23.17
C GLU A 55 -27.13 -16.73 -22.74
N LEU A 56 -26.56 -16.03 -21.76
CA LEU A 56 -25.17 -16.23 -21.36
C LEU A 56 -24.89 -17.65 -20.87
N PRO A 57 -25.75 -18.27 -20.01
CA PRO A 57 -25.57 -19.67 -19.62
C PRO A 57 -25.54 -20.65 -20.81
N SER A 58 -26.44 -20.47 -21.76
CA SER A 58 -26.49 -21.31 -22.95
C SER A 58 -25.26 -21.13 -23.85
N ARG A 59 -24.75 -19.90 -23.94
CA ARG A 59 -23.51 -19.60 -24.66
C ARG A 59 -22.32 -20.28 -24.00
N ALA A 60 -22.22 -20.20 -22.64
CA ALA A 60 -21.18 -20.87 -21.88
C ALA A 60 -21.24 -22.41 -22.07
N GLN A 61 -22.43 -23.01 -22.03
CA GLN A 61 -22.62 -24.44 -22.24
C GLN A 61 -22.16 -24.90 -23.64
N ARG A 62 -22.45 -24.14 -24.69
CA ARG A 62 -21.93 -24.46 -26.04
C ARG A 62 -20.41 -24.45 -26.13
N LEU A 63 -19.74 -23.75 -25.22
CA LEU A 63 -18.27 -23.69 -25.11
C LEU A 63 -17.69 -24.76 -24.17
N GLY A 64 -18.56 -25.54 -23.51
CA GLY A 64 -18.17 -26.64 -22.65
C GLY A 64 -18.33 -26.39 -21.14
N ALA A 65 -19.02 -25.33 -20.74
CA ALA A 65 -19.41 -25.14 -19.34
C ALA A 65 -20.57 -26.10 -18.97
N GLY A 66 -20.65 -26.43 -17.69
CA GLY A 66 -21.71 -27.27 -17.12
C GLY A 66 -23.05 -26.54 -17.03
N ALA A 67 -23.98 -27.15 -16.29
CA ALA A 67 -25.32 -26.60 -16.10
C ALA A 67 -25.27 -25.30 -15.28
N LEU A 68 -26.22 -24.39 -15.56
CA LEU A 68 -26.41 -23.17 -14.77
C LEU A 68 -26.89 -23.51 -13.37
N ALA A 69 -26.21 -23.01 -12.37
CA ALA A 69 -26.72 -22.81 -11.03
C ALA A 69 -27.08 -21.32 -10.84
N VAL A 70 -28.33 -21.04 -10.49
CA VAL A 70 -28.72 -19.70 -10.00
C VAL A 70 -28.30 -19.65 -8.54
N VAL A 71 -27.25 -18.89 -8.26
CA VAL A 71 -26.65 -18.79 -6.92
C VAL A 71 -27.55 -17.96 -6.00
N ALA A 72 -28.02 -16.82 -6.52
CA ALA A 72 -28.94 -15.94 -5.82
C ALA A 72 -29.73 -15.09 -6.81
N SER A 73 -30.91 -14.61 -6.39
CA SER A 73 -31.69 -13.62 -7.13
C SER A 73 -32.56 -12.84 -6.15
N ALA A 74 -32.47 -11.53 -6.19
CA ALA A 74 -33.20 -10.64 -5.28
C ALA A 74 -33.40 -9.25 -5.89
N GLU A 75 -34.39 -8.50 -5.39
CA GLU A 75 -34.43 -7.06 -5.57
C GLU A 75 -33.32 -6.41 -4.74
N ALA A 76 -32.60 -5.50 -5.36
CA ALA A 76 -31.46 -4.83 -4.80
C ALA A 76 -31.43 -3.36 -5.24
N ARG A 77 -30.75 -2.53 -4.50
CA ARG A 77 -30.54 -1.09 -4.75
C ARG A 77 -29.10 -0.74 -4.51
N ASP A 78 -28.73 0.51 -4.73
CA ASP A 78 -27.39 1.02 -4.50
C ASP A 78 -26.75 0.47 -3.21
N ASN A 79 -25.52 -0.03 -3.32
CA ASN A 79 -24.74 -0.66 -2.26
C ASN A 79 -25.33 -1.97 -1.68
N SER A 80 -26.28 -2.60 -2.35
CA SER A 80 -26.79 -3.92 -1.97
C SER A 80 -25.91 -5.05 -2.51
N TRP A 81 -25.82 -6.13 -1.73
CA TRP A 81 -25.09 -7.35 -2.09
C TRP A 81 -26.05 -8.53 -2.21
N VAL A 82 -25.90 -9.31 -3.28
CA VAL A 82 -26.71 -10.49 -3.57
C VAL A 82 -25.78 -11.64 -3.94
N GLY A 83 -25.77 -12.75 -3.18
CA GLY A 83 -24.83 -13.84 -3.45
C GLY A 83 -25.10 -15.11 -2.67
N GLY A 84 -24.26 -16.12 -2.89
CA GLY A 84 -24.35 -17.41 -2.23
C GLY A 84 -23.09 -18.27 -2.43
N PHE A 85 -23.04 -19.39 -1.72
CA PHE A 85 -21.91 -20.32 -1.78
C PHE A 85 -22.03 -21.31 -2.93
N VAL A 86 -20.88 -21.64 -3.54
CA VAL A 86 -20.74 -22.64 -4.61
C VAL A 86 -19.53 -23.52 -4.29
N ASP A 87 -19.69 -24.83 -4.43
CA ASP A 87 -18.57 -25.78 -4.30
C ASP A 87 -17.88 -25.96 -5.66
N VAL A 88 -16.57 -25.76 -5.70
CA VAL A 88 -15.72 -25.90 -6.89
C VAL A 88 -14.88 -27.18 -6.76
N PRO A 89 -15.12 -28.21 -7.59
CA PRO A 89 -14.31 -29.42 -7.60
C PRO A 89 -12.87 -29.16 -8.07
N ARG A 90 -11.97 -30.09 -7.76
CA ARG A 90 -10.53 -29.98 -8.06
C ARG A 90 -10.21 -29.73 -9.54
N ASP A 91 -10.95 -30.37 -10.43
CA ASP A 91 -10.64 -30.39 -11.86
C ASP A 91 -11.49 -29.40 -12.69
N ASP A 92 -12.28 -28.60 -11.98
CA ASP A 92 -13.13 -27.58 -12.57
C ASP A 92 -12.67 -26.16 -12.20
N CYS A 93 -13.02 -25.24 -13.05
CA CYS A 93 -13.02 -23.80 -12.79
C CYS A 93 -14.46 -23.34 -12.55
N LEU A 94 -14.64 -22.19 -11.94
CA LEU A 94 -15.94 -21.57 -11.73
C LEU A 94 -16.08 -20.31 -12.61
N LEU A 95 -17.07 -20.30 -13.44
CA LEU A 95 -17.55 -19.12 -14.15
C LEU A 95 -18.67 -18.50 -13.32
N GLY A 96 -18.45 -17.31 -12.80
CA GLY A 96 -19.42 -16.50 -12.07
C GLY A 96 -19.84 -15.28 -12.89
N TYR A 97 -21.09 -14.90 -12.82
CA TYR A 97 -21.59 -13.71 -13.51
C TYR A 97 -22.86 -13.17 -12.84
N ALA A 98 -23.07 -11.88 -13.02
CA ALA A 98 -24.29 -11.22 -12.57
C ALA A 98 -25.03 -10.53 -13.72
N ARG A 99 -26.31 -10.28 -13.51
CA ARG A 99 -27.15 -9.47 -14.39
C ARG A 99 -28.09 -8.62 -13.55
N GLY A 100 -28.13 -7.33 -13.86
CA GLY A 100 -29.15 -6.41 -13.38
C GLY A 100 -30.34 -6.31 -14.35
N SER A 101 -31.52 -5.99 -13.84
CA SER A 101 -32.63 -5.51 -14.67
C SER A 101 -32.31 -4.16 -15.32
N SER A 102 -33.15 -3.72 -16.27
CA SER A 102 -32.90 -2.47 -17.02
C SER A 102 -32.88 -1.18 -16.19
N SER A 103 -33.23 -1.26 -14.93
CA SER A 103 -33.17 -0.15 -13.96
C SER A 103 -31.91 -0.14 -13.11
N ILE A 104 -30.98 -1.07 -13.35
CA ILE A 104 -29.67 -1.10 -12.75
C ILE A 104 -28.66 -0.69 -13.83
N ASP A 105 -27.90 0.34 -13.55
CA ASP A 105 -26.94 0.93 -14.48
C ASP A 105 -25.53 0.37 -14.30
N ASP A 106 -25.21 -0.12 -13.08
CA ASP A 106 -23.90 -0.67 -12.78
C ASP A 106 -23.97 -1.76 -11.69
N VAL A 107 -23.36 -2.92 -12.00
CA VAL A 107 -23.27 -4.06 -11.07
C VAL A 107 -21.91 -4.74 -11.18
N ASP A 108 -21.26 -4.95 -10.05
CA ASP A 108 -20.01 -5.69 -9.94
C ASP A 108 -20.28 -7.16 -9.61
N VAL A 109 -19.34 -8.05 -9.95
CA VAL A 109 -19.35 -9.43 -9.48
C VAL A 109 -18.03 -9.79 -8.83
N ALA A 110 -18.08 -10.47 -7.69
CA ALA A 110 -16.89 -10.93 -6.98
C ALA A 110 -17.02 -12.39 -6.55
N ILE A 111 -15.88 -13.08 -6.47
CA ILE A 111 -15.75 -14.41 -5.89
C ILE A 111 -14.77 -14.35 -4.73
N TYR A 112 -15.18 -14.84 -3.59
CA TYR A 112 -14.37 -14.93 -2.37
C TYR A 112 -14.17 -16.40 -1.98
N SER A 113 -13.01 -16.73 -1.44
CA SER A 113 -12.79 -17.99 -0.73
C SER A 113 -13.60 -18.05 0.57
N GLU A 114 -13.68 -19.21 1.18
CA GLU A 114 -14.41 -19.41 2.45
C GLU A 114 -13.85 -18.55 3.59
N ASP A 115 -12.57 -18.21 3.56
CA ASP A 115 -11.91 -17.33 4.52
C ASP A 115 -12.07 -15.82 4.21
N GLY A 116 -12.84 -15.47 3.16
CA GLY A 116 -13.10 -14.09 2.74
C GLY A 116 -12.03 -13.45 1.86
N THR A 117 -11.04 -14.24 1.40
CA THR A 117 -10.05 -13.73 0.44
C THR A 117 -10.69 -13.53 -0.94
N THR A 118 -10.50 -12.38 -1.57
CA THR A 118 -10.97 -12.12 -2.93
C THR A 118 -10.19 -12.97 -3.94
N LEU A 119 -10.88 -13.84 -4.65
CA LEU A 119 -10.30 -14.70 -5.70
C LEU A 119 -10.42 -14.05 -7.09
N ALA A 120 -11.54 -13.39 -7.36
CA ALA A 120 -11.77 -12.66 -8.59
C ALA A 120 -12.83 -11.58 -8.39
N VAL A 121 -12.73 -10.48 -9.14
CA VAL A 121 -13.74 -9.43 -9.17
C VAL A 121 -13.81 -8.81 -10.56
N ASP A 122 -15.00 -8.42 -10.98
CA ASP A 122 -15.26 -7.58 -12.14
C ASP A 122 -16.01 -6.33 -11.68
N GLU A 123 -15.26 -5.22 -11.57
CA GLU A 123 -15.75 -3.88 -11.21
C GLU A 123 -15.83 -2.97 -12.44
N GLY A 124 -16.03 -3.55 -13.62
CA GLY A 124 -16.22 -2.79 -14.84
C GLY A 124 -17.60 -2.14 -14.86
N ARG A 125 -17.64 -0.86 -15.23
CA ARG A 125 -18.92 -0.13 -15.34
C ARG A 125 -19.79 -0.72 -16.45
N ASP A 126 -20.44 -1.83 -16.17
CA ASP A 126 -21.41 -2.47 -17.03
C ASP A 126 -22.40 -3.31 -16.21
N VAL A 127 -23.52 -3.65 -16.83
CA VAL A 127 -24.58 -4.47 -16.23
C VAL A 127 -24.38 -5.97 -16.45
N HIS A 128 -23.21 -6.37 -16.97
CA HIS A 128 -22.93 -7.73 -17.40
C HIS A 128 -21.58 -8.27 -16.90
N PRO A 129 -21.19 -8.05 -15.64
CA PRO A 129 -19.91 -8.51 -15.14
C PRO A 129 -19.80 -10.03 -15.19
N THR A 130 -18.61 -10.51 -15.51
CA THR A 130 -18.34 -11.94 -15.66
C THR A 130 -16.92 -12.27 -15.22
N VAL A 131 -16.76 -13.22 -14.30
CA VAL A 131 -15.48 -13.67 -13.75
C VAL A 131 -15.30 -15.17 -13.95
N LEU A 132 -14.05 -15.62 -14.07
CA LEU A 132 -13.72 -17.04 -14.09
C LEU A 132 -12.51 -17.30 -13.20
N ILE A 133 -12.63 -18.25 -12.27
CA ILE A 133 -11.53 -18.71 -11.42
C ILE A 133 -11.28 -20.20 -11.64
N CYS A 134 -10.03 -20.63 -11.42
CA CYS A 134 -9.66 -22.04 -11.34
C CYS A 134 -8.95 -22.28 -10.01
N ALA A 135 -9.65 -22.83 -9.04
CA ALA A 135 -9.07 -23.15 -7.75
C ALA A 135 -7.97 -24.23 -7.85
N PRO A 136 -6.86 -24.12 -7.12
CA PRO A 136 -5.80 -25.13 -7.13
C PRO A 136 -6.21 -26.42 -6.42
N HIS A 137 -7.19 -26.37 -5.55
CA HIS A 137 -7.77 -27.48 -4.79
C HIS A 137 -9.30 -27.34 -4.74
N PRO A 138 -10.04 -28.41 -4.36
CA PRO A 138 -11.49 -28.28 -4.13
C PRO A 138 -11.74 -27.20 -3.07
N GLU A 139 -12.62 -26.27 -3.39
CA GLU A 139 -12.87 -25.12 -2.54
C GLU A 139 -14.35 -24.72 -2.57
N ARG A 140 -14.85 -24.28 -1.42
CA ARG A 140 -16.14 -23.64 -1.32
C ARG A 140 -15.95 -22.13 -1.39
N VAL A 141 -16.60 -21.49 -2.37
CA VAL A 141 -16.44 -20.07 -2.64
C VAL A 141 -17.76 -19.33 -2.50
N TYR A 142 -17.72 -18.05 -2.19
CA TYR A 142 -18.87 -17.16 -2.15
C TYR A 142 -18.88 -16.30 -3.41
N VAL A 143 -19.92 -16.46 -4.25
CA VAL A 143 -20.13 -15.66 -5.47
C VAL A 143 -21.17 -14.61 -5.17
N THR A 144 -20.87 -13.36 -5.42
CA THR A 144 -21.78 -12.25 -5.09
C THR A 144 -21.77 -11.16 -6.15
N ALA A 145 -22.90 -10.49 -6.30
CA ALA A 145 -23.05 -9.25 -7.03
C ALA A 145 -23.19 -8.07 -6.06
N HIS A 146 -22.61 -6.94 -6.41
CA HIS A 146 -22.73 -5.66 -5.73
C HIS A 146 -23.39 -4.65 -6.69
N VAL A 147 -24.53 -4.09 -6.32
CA VAL A 147 -25.16 -3.02 -7.09
C VAL A 147 -24.46 -1.72 -6.77
N VAL A 148 -23.78 -1.15 -7.76
CA VAL A 148 -23.06 0.14 -7.63
C VAL A 148 -24.02 1.30 -7.90
N GLU A 149 -24.85 1.18 -8.95
CA GLU A 149 -25.79 2.24 -9.35
C GLU A 149 -27.11 1.66 -9.86
N GLY A 150 -28.23 2.10 -9.29
CA GLY A 150 -29.58 1.74 -9.69
C GLY A 150 -30.34 0.88 -8.69
N GLU A 151 -31.61 0.53 -9.04
CA GLU A 151 -32.49 -0.29 -8.23
C GLU A 151 -33.29 -1.24 -9.10
N GLY A 152 -33.35 -2.53 -8.72
CA GLY A 152 -34.10 -3.53 -9.48
C GLY A 152 -33.75 -4.97 -9.13
N LEU A 153 -34.12 -5.89 -10.00
CA LEU A 153 -33.81 -7.30 -9.83
C LEU A 153 -32.36 -7.56 -10.23
N VAL A 154 -31.62 -8.28 -9.39
CA VAL A 154 -30.29 -8.81 -9.66
C VAL A 154 -30.31 -10.32 -9.59
N ALA A 155 -29.61 -10.98 -10.52
CA ALA A 155 -29.39 -12.42 -10.48
C ALA A 155 -27.90 -12.73 -10.58
N VAL A 156 -27.44 -13.66 -9.76
CA VAL A 156 -26.09 -14.22 -9.78
C VAL A 156 -26.14 -15.65 -10.27
N GLY A 157 -25.39 -15.94 -11.32
CA GLY A 157 -25.26 -17.26 -11.88
C GLY A 157 -23.87 -17.83 -11.77
N ALA A 158 -23.77 -19.14 -11.70
CA ALA A 158 -22.50 -19.86 -11.70
C ALA A 158 -22.58 -21.11 -12.59
N GLN A 159 -21.45 -21.45 -13.23
CA GLN A 159 -21.29 -22.68 -13.99
C GLN A 159 -19.90 -23.25 -13.76
N LEU A 160 -19.81 -24.55 -13.55
CA LEU A 160 -18.53 -25.24 -13.53
C LEU A 160 -17.99 -25.36 -14.97
N VAL A 161 -16.69 -25.17 -15.12
CA VAL A 161 -16.01 -25.23 -16.42
C VAL A 161 -14.80 -26.14 -16.28
N PRO A 162 -14.70 -27.24 -17.05
CA PRO A 162 -13.50 -28.07 -17.06
C PRO A 162 -12.25 -27.22 -17.30
N LYS A 163 -11.16 -27.45 -16.55
CA LYS A 163 -9.92 -26.64 -16.61
C LYS A 163 -9.39 -26.48 -18.03
N GLU A 164 -9.45 -27.51 -18.84
CA GLU A 164 -9.01 -27.49 -20.24
C GLU A 164 -9.86 -26.58 -21.14
N ARG A 165 -11.07 -26.22 -20.72
CA ARG A 165 -11.99 -25.33 -21.44
C ARG A 165 -11.97 -23.88 -20.90
N ALA A 166 -11.40 -23.67 -19.72
CA ALA A 166 -11.47 -22.40 -19.02
C ALA A 166 -10.99 -21.21 -19.86
N VAL A 167 -9.85 -21.35 -20.56
CA VAL A 167 -9.29 -20.28 -21.41
C VAL A 167 -10.24 -19.94 -22.58
N ILE A 168 -10.85 -20.95 -23.20
CA ILE A 168 -11.77 -20.77 -24.34
C ILE A 168 -13.04 -20.06 -23.87
N VAL A 169 -13.62 -20.54 -22.75
CA VAL A 169 -14.84 -19.97 -22.16
C VAL A 169 -14.61 -18.53 -21.71
N ALA A 170 -13.53 -18.27 -20.97
CA ALA A 170 -13.20 -16.93 -20.48
C ALA A 170 -13.02 -15.92 -21.64
N ARG A 171 -12.26 -16.30 -22.66
CA ARG A 171 -12.03 -15.43 -23.83
C ARG A 171 -13.32 -15.14 -24.59
N ALA A 172 -14.13 -16.16 -24.82
CA ALA A 172 -15.34 -16.02 -25.60
C ALA A 172 -16.46 -15.24 -24.90
N LEU A 173 -16.47 -15.26 -23.55
CA LEU A 173 -17.47 -14.55 -22.74
C LEU A 173 -16.94 -13.20 -22.21
N GLY A 174 -15.67 -12.89 -22.42
CA GLY A 174 -15.05 -11.70 -21.84
C GLY A 174 -14.91 -11.79 -20.31
N ALA A 175 -14.89 -13.04 -19.78
CA ALA A 175 -14.75 -13.22 -18.34
C ALA A 175 -13.42 -12.66 -17.86
N ARG A 176 -13.49 -11.89 -16.79
CA ARG A 176 -12.35 -11.35 -16.06
C ARG A 176 -11.98 -12.34 -14.96
N GLY A 177 -10.75 -12.28 -14.48
CA GLY A 177 -10.30 -13.15 -13.42
C GLY A 177 -9.08 -13.98 -13.79
N VAL A 178 -8.48 -14.57 -12.76
CA VAL A 178 -7.25 -15.34 -12.89
C VAL A 178 -7.56 -16.68 -13.55
N LEU A 179 -7.27 -16.79 -14.83
CA LEU A 179 -7.30 -18.06 -15.55
C LEU A 179 -6.18 -18.97 -15.00
N GLY A 180 -6.47 -19.67 -13.94
CA GLY A 180 -5.88 -20.96 -13.58
C GLY A 180 -4.37 -21.12 -13.64
N GLN A 181 -3.62 -20.05 -13.53
CA GLN A 181 -2.21 -20.13 -13.22
C GLN A 181 -2.06 -19.64 -11.79
N GLY A 182 -2.16 -20.57 -10.86
CA GLY A 182 -1.72 -20.31 -9.49
C GLY A 182 -0.32 -19.70 -9.48
N PRO A 183 0.12 -19.18 -8.33
CA PRO A 183 1.45 -18.60 -8.20
C PRO A 183 2.48 -19.55 -8.82
N ARG A 184 3.26 -19.07 -9.78
CA ARG A 184 4.37 -19.83 -10.35
C ARG A 184 5.64 -19.46 -9.62
N PRO A 185 6.62 -20.37 -9.49
CA PRO A 185 7.96 -19.94 -9.10
C PRO A 185 8.45 -18.81 -10.02
N ALA A 186 9.00 -17.76 -9.45
CA ALA A 186 9.59 -16.66 -10.20
C ALA A 186 11.09 -16.86 -10.43
N ASP A 187 11.59 -18.08 -10.27
CA ASP A 187 12.99 -18.42 -10.51
C ASP A 187 13.32 -18.21 -11.99
N GLY A 188 14.42 -17.49 -12.24
CA GLY A 188 14.83 -17.13 -13.60
C GLY A 188 14.04 -15.99 -14.25
N TRP A 189 13.24 -15.25 -13.49
CA TRP A 189 12.56 -14.04 -14.00
C TRP A 189 13.60 -12.98 -14.43
N PRO A 190 13.49 -12.43 -15.65
CA PRO A 190 14.48 -11.49 -16.17
C PRO A 190 14.65 -10.27 -15.26
N GLY A 191 15.88 -9.95 -14.88
CA GLY A 191 16.23 -8.79 -14.06
C GLY A 191 15.83 -8.87 -12.58
N LEU A 192 15.15 -9.92 -12.11
CA LEU A 192 14.65 -10.02 -10.74
C LEU A 192 15.79 -10.06 -9.72
N GLU A 193 16.80 -10.88 -9.94
CA GLU A 193 17.93 -11.01 -9.01
C GLU A 193 18.70 -9.71 -8.85
N ASP A 194 18.92 -9.00 -9.96
CA ASP A 194 19.61 -7.73 -9.95
C ASP A 194 18.79 -6.65 -9.24
N ALA A 195 17.48 -6.58 -9.52
CA ALA A 195 16.57 -5.65 -8.86
C ALA A 195 16.48 -5.90 -7.35
N VAL A 196 16.33 -7.17 -6.94
CA VAL A 196 16.30 -7.56 -5.52
C VAL A 196 17.61 -7.19 -4.83
N ARG A 197 18.74 -7.54 -5.44
CA ARG A 197 20.06 -7.24 -4.89
C ARG A 197 20.29 -5.73 -4.74
N THR A 198 20.03 -4.96 -5.80
CA THR A 198 20.21 -3.50 -5.79
C THR A 198 19.33 -2.85 -4.75
N HIS A 199 18.02 -3.19 -4.76
CA HIS A 199 17.09 -2.63 -3.81
C HIS A 199 17.43 -2.96 -2.35
N ARG A 200 17.84 -4.19 -2.05
CA ARG A 200 18.23 -4.58 -0.68
C ARG A 200 19.56 -3.98 -0.24
N LEU A 201 20.49 -3.74 -1.15
CA LEU A 201 21.68 -2.95 -0.84
C LEU A 201 21.32 -1.52 -0.47
N ASP A 202 20.33 -0.93 -1.16
CA ASP A 202 19.82 0.41 -0.86
C ASP A 202 19.02 0.47 0.44
N LEU A 203 18.28 -0.60 0.79
CA LEU A 203 17.57 -0.68 2.05
C LEU A 203 18.48 -0.89 3.25
N GLY A 204 19.56 -1.65 3.08
CA GLY A 204 20.40 -2.14 4.17
C GLY A 204 19.70 -3.12 5.10
N GLY A 205 20.41 -3.49 6.17
CA GLY A 205 19.89 -4.47 7.13
C GLY A 205 19.89 -5.90 6.57
N THR A 206 19.22 -6.80 7.29
CA THR A 206 19.08 -8.20 6.92
C THR A 206 17.63 -8.53 6.62
N TRP A 207 17.40 -9.12 5.47
CA TRP A 207 16.08 -9.46 4.97
C TRP A 207 15.97 -10.96 4.69
N GLU A 208 14.95 -11.59 5.23
CA GLU A 208 14.62 -12.98 4.96
C GLU A 208 13.51 -13.04 3.92
N GLU A 209 13.78 -13.67 2.79
CA GLU A 209 12.75 -13.86 1.77
C GLU A 209 11.69 -14.84 2.25
N VAL A 210 10.44 -14.41 2.23
CA VAL A 210 9.29 -15.21 2.69
C VAL A 210 8.42 -15.68 1.52
N ARG A 211 8.53 -15.02 0.37
CA ARG A 211 7.75 -15.38 -0.83
C ARG A 211 8.42 -14.90 -2.10
N ARG A 212 8.43 -15.78 -3.11
CA ARG A 212 8.90 -15.48 -4.47
C ARG A 212 7.96 -16.15 -5.47
N VAL A 213 7.18 -15.36 -6.18
CA VAL A 213 6.13 -15.90 -7.07
C VAL A 213 5.94 -15.01 -8.29
N ALA A 214 5.55 -15.60 -9.42
CA ALA A 214 5.01 -14.87 -10.55
C ALA A 214 3.48 -15.03 -10.58
N LEU A 215 2.78 -13.92 -10.71
CA LEU A 215 1.32 -13.82 -10.63
C LEU A 215 0.78 -13.19 -11.90
N ALA A 216 -0.39 -13.63 -12.32
CA ALA A 216 -1.13 -12.96 -13.38
C ALA A 216 -1.66 -11.61 -12.87
N VAL A 217 -1.49 -10.56 -13.68
CA VAL A 217 -1.97 -9.20 -13.40
C VAL A 217 -2.76 -8.67 -14.60
N ASP A 218 -3.80 -7.90 -14.32
CA ASP A 218 -4.68 -7.31 -15.34
C ASP A 218 -5.04 -5.87 -14.96
N ALA A 219 -5.03 -4.96 -15.94
CA ALA A 219 -5.35 -3.54 -15.74
C ALA A 219 -6.78 -3.30 -15.19
N ARG A 220 -7.67 -4.25 -15.41
CA ARG A 220 -9.07 -4.15 -14.99
C ARG A 220 -9.30 -4.60 -13.55
N MET A 221 -8.29 -5.28 -12.93
CA MET A 221 -8.48 -5.95 -11.66
C MET A 221 -7.17 -6.03 -10.88
N PRO A 222 -7.13 -5.59 -9.61
CA PRO A 222 -5.95 -5.77 -8.79
C PRO A 222 -5.72 -7.25 -8.45
N THR A 223 -4.50 -7.72 -8.61
CA THR A 223 -4.09 -9.02 -8.07
C THR A 223 -3.64 -8.82 -6.63
N MET A 224 -4.28 -9.53 -5.70
CA MET A 224 -4.00 -9.40 -4.27
C MET A 224 -2.99 -10.44 -3.80
N VAL A 225 -2.03 -10.01 -3.00
CA VAL A 225 -1.02 -10.87 -2.36
C VAL A 225 -1.09 -10.64 -0.85
N ALA A 226 -1.19 -11.71 -0.08
CA ALA A 226 -1.16 -11.58 1.38
C ALA A 226 0.14 -10.93 1.85
N LEU A 227 0.04 -9.98 2.76
CA LEU A 227 1.11 -9.19 3.34
C LEU A 227 1.08 -9.33 4.88
N PRO A 228 1.47 -10.49 5.43
CA PRO A 228 1.52 -10.68 6.87
C PRO A 228 2.72 -9.91 7.45
N ILE A 229 2.47 -9.02 8.39
CA ILE A 229 3.50 -8.22 9.06
C ILE A 229 3.44 -8.53 10.55
N ASP A 230 4.50 -9.07 11.11
CA ASP A 230 4.61 -9.30 12.54
C ASP A 230 4.87 -7.98 13.29
N ALA A 231 4.49 -7.94 14.56
CA ALA A 231 4.69 -6.77 15.39
C ALA A 231 6.17 -6.37 15.47
N GLY A 232 6.48 -5.14 15.16
CA GLY A 232 7.84 -4.59 15.16
C GLY A 232 8.68 -4.99 13.95
N GLN A 233 8.08 -5.60 12.92
CA GLN A 233 8.76 -5.98 11.69
C GLN A 233 8.35 -5.11 10.50
N CYS A 234 9.16 -5.16 9.46
CA CYS A 234 8.85 -4.62 8.14
C CYS A 234 8.80 -5.75 7.10
N ILE A 235 7.97 -5.56 6.09
CA ILE A 235 7.98 -6.34 4.86
C ILE A 235 8.47 -5.44 3.73
N ASP A 236 9.47 -5.92 3.01
CA ASP A 236 9.93 -5.39 1.74
C ASP A 236 9.22 -6.14 0.62
N ALA A 237 8.57 -5.40 -0.27
CA ALA A 237 7.87 -5.93 -1.43
C ALA A 237 8.50 -5.36 -2.71
N ILE A 238 8.88 -6.25 -3.61
CA ILE A 238 9.40 -5.91 -4.95
C ILE A 238 8.50 -6.56 -5.97
N ALA A 239 8.02 -5.80 -6.96
CA ALA A 239 7.24 -6.32 -8.08
C ALA A 239 7.86 -5.91 -9.42
N ILE A 240 8.06 -6.86 -10.32
CA ILE A 240 8.59 -6.64 -11.67
C ILE A 240 7.58 -7.18 -12.69
N PRO A 241 6.99 -6.32 -13.51
CA PRO A 241 6.10 -6.75 -14.57
C PRO A 241 6.87 -7.40 -15.73
N ASP A 242 6.17 -8.19 -16.54
CA ASP A 242 6.67 -8.64 -17.85
C ASP A 242 6.52 -7.55 -18.93
N GLU A 243 6.91 -7.87 -20.16
CA GLU A 243 6.90 -6.93 -21.28
C GLU A 243 5.49 -6.50 -21.72
N ASP A 244 4.48 -7.32 -21.42
CA ASP A 244 3.08 -7.07 -21.79
C ASP A 244 2.36 -6.13 -20.82
N VAL A 245 3.01 -5.81 -19.68
CA VAL A 245 2.45 -5.00 -18.59
C VAL A 245 3.14 -3.65 -18.53
N ALA A 246 2.42 -2.60 -18.84
CA ALA A 246 2.92 -1.24 -18.69
C ALA A 246 2.45 -0.58 -17.38
N LEU A 247 3.38 0.09 -16.70
CA LEU A 247 3.12 0.89 -15.49
C LEU A 247 2.34 0.13 -14.41
N LEU A 248 3.03 -0.74 -13.70
CA LEU A 248 2.45 -1.51 -12.60
C LEU A 248 2.31 -0.65 -11.34
N ASP A 249 1.09 -0.50 -10.82
CA ASP A 249 0.85 0.04 -9.48
C ASP A 249 1.06 -1.04 -8.42
N LEU A 250 1.65 -0.63 -7.31
CA LEU A 250 1.83 -1.46 -6.12
C LEU A 250 1.27 -0.70 -4.91
N GLU A 251 0.22 -1.21 -4.30
CA GLU A 251 -0.46 -0.57 -3.17
C GLU A 251 -0.64 -1.55 -2.02
N ALA A 252 -0.30 -1.12 -0.80
CA ALA A 252 -0.46 -1.92 0.41
C ALA A 252 -1.73 -1.53 1.17
N PHE A 253 -2.42 -2.54 1.69
CA PHE A 253 -3.62 -2.40 2.52
C PHE A 253 -3.41 -3.08 3.87
N ASP A 254 -4.00 -2.55 4.92
CA ASP A 254 -4.06 -3.20 6.23
C ASP A 254 -5.20 -4.24 6.28
N ASP A 255 -5.34 -4.91 7.43
CA ASP A 255 -6.38 -5.91 7.72
C ASP A 255 -7.82 -5.36 7.68
N ALA A 256 -7.99 -4.06 7.78
CA ALA A 256 -9.27 -3.37 7.63
C ALA A 256 -9.54 -2.90 6.18
N GLY A 257 -8.69 -3.29 5.21
CA GLY A 257 -8.78 -2.88 3.80
C GLY A 257 -8.48 -1.40 3.56
N ARG A 258 -7.78 -0.74 4.49
CA ARG A 258 -7.38 0.66 4.33
C ARG A 258 -6.05 0.73 3.62
N SER A 259 -5.92 1.61 2.62
CA SER A 259 -4.63 1.86 1.97
C SER A 259 -3.62 2.39 2.99
N VAL A 260 -2.50 1.70 3.11
CA VAL A 260 -1.33 2.11 3.91
C VAL A 260 -0.44 3.03 3.09
N GLY A 261 -0.32 2.77 1.81
CA GLY A 261 0.43 3.58 0.86
C GLY A 261 0.70 2.87 -0.45
N ARG A 262 1.34 3.58 -1.38
CA ARG A 262 1.68 3.12 -2.72
C ARG A 262 3.16 3.22 -2.99
N ALA A 263 3.67 2.37 -3.87
CA ALA A 263 4.97 2.57 -4.48
C ALA A 263 4.97 3.88 -5.30
N LYS A 264 6.12 4.52 -5.39
CA LYS A 264 6.30 5.71 -6.24
C LYS A 264 6.11 5.34 -7.72
N ASP A 265 5.49 6.23 -8.48
CA ASP A 265 5.36 6.06 -9.93
C ASP A 265 6.74 6.11 -10.61
N GLY A 266 6.92 5.32 -11.66
CA GLY A 266 8.17 5.29 -12.42
C GLY A 266 8.25 4.07 -13.35
N PRO A 267 9.20 4.00 -14.27
CA PRO A 267 9.52 2.81 -15.02
C PRO A 267 10.26 1.77 -14.16
N GLY A 268 10.19 0.49 -14.55
CA GLY A 268 10.96 -0.60 -13.94
C GLY A 268 10.34 -1.22 -12.68
N PRO A 269 11.15 -1.82 -11.83
CA PRO A 269 10.70 -2.49 -10.62
C PRO A 269 9.95 -1.55 -9.68
N ARG A 270 8.88 -2.06 -9.07
CA ARG A 270 8.14 -1.37 -8.02
C ARG A 270 8.58 -1.90 -6.68
N THR A 271 8.90 -1.01 -5.78
CA THR A 271 9.36 -1.37 -4.43
C THR A 271 8.53 -0.66 -3.38
N LEU A 272 8.27 -1.35 -2.28
CA LEU A 272 7.46 -0.84 -1.19
C LEU A 272 7.89 -1.48 0.12
N VAL A 273 8.23 -0.68 1.12
CA VAL A 273 8.51 -1.18 2.47
C VAL A 273 7.37 -0.80 3.40
N VAL A 274 6.77 -1.80 4.02
CA VAL A 274 5.67 -1.60 4.96
C VAL A 274 6.06 -2.15 6.32
N CYS A 275 5.93 -1.33 7.35
CA CYS A 275 6.27 -1.68 8.73
C CYS A 275 5.04 -1.61 9.62
N SER A 276 5.03 -2.38 10.70
CA SER A 276 3.96 -2.29 11.69
C SER A 276 4.50 -2.48 13.11
N SER A 277 3.96 -1.71 14.05
CA SER A 277 4.20 -1.89 15.48
C SER A 277 3.29 -2.96 16.09
N VAL A 278 2.32 -3.47 15.36
CA VAL A 278 1.37 -4.52 15.76
C VAL A 278 1.33 -5.57 14.66
N GLN A 279 0.87 -6.77 15.00
CA GLN A 279 0.64 -7.81 13.98
C GLN A 279 -0.50 -7.37 13.05
N VAL A 280 -0.29 -7.49 11.74
CA VAL A 280 -1.26 -7.11 10.69
C VAL A 280 -1.31 -8.21 9.64
N ALA A 281 -2.52 -8.60 9.27
CA ALA A 281 -2.79 -9.47 8.12
C ALA A 281 -3.20 -8.60 6.92
N GLY A 282 -2.24 -7.85 6.39
CA GLY A 282 -2.48 -6.95 5.27
C GLY A 282 -2.49 -7.63 3.91
N ALA A 283 -2.68 -6.83 2.87
CA ALA A 283 -2.64 -7.26 1.48
C ALA A 283 -1.86 -6.27 0.62
N LEU A 284 -1.24 -6.77 -0.42
CA LEU A 284 -0.57 -6.02 -1.46
C LEU A 284 -1.36 -6.16 -2.75
N ALA A 285 -1.81 -5.05 -3.33
CA ALA A 285 -2.48 -5.02 -4.61
C ALA A 285 -1.49 -4.67 -5.73
N LEU A 286 -1.51 -5.45 -6.79
CA LEU A 286 -0.79 -5.20 -8.03
C LEU A 286 -1.80 -4.88 -9.11
N ARG A 287 -1.71 -3.70 -9.72
CA ARG A 287 -2.61 -3.30 -10.81
C ARG A 287 -1.80 -2.65 -11.95
N PRO A 288 -1.72 -3.24 -13.13
CA PRO A 288 -1.20 -2.55 -14.31
C PRO A 288 -2.11 -1.37 -14.70
N HIS A 289 -1.54 -0.28 -15.19
CA HIS A 289 -2.35 0.78 -15.83
C HIS A 289 -2.89 0.33 -17.17
N ILE A 290 -2.10 -0.42 -17.92
CA ILE A 290 -2.43 -0.89 -19.26
C ILE A 290 -1.93 -2.34 -19.40
N GLY A 291 -2.69 -3.16 -20.09
CA GLY A 291 -2.29 -4.52 -20.43
C GLY A 291 -2.69 -5.56 -19.40
N ARG A 292 -2.27 -6.76 -19.67
CA ARG A 292 -2.38 -7.94 -18.82
C ARG A 292 -1.18 -8.84 -19.11
N GLY A 293 -0.69 -9.51 -18.09
CA GLY A 293 0.49 -10.37 -18.24
C GLY A 293 0.83 -11.02 -16.92
N LEU A 294 2.10 -11.14 -16.66
CA LEU A 294 2.63 -11.64 -15.40
C LEU A 294 3.42 -10.56 -14.67
N ALA A 295 3.48 -10.65 -13.36
CA ALA A 295 4.43 -9.88 -12.56
C ALA A 295 5.10 -10.80 -11.55
N ALA A 296 6.43 -10.74 -11.47
CA ALA A 296 7.17 -11.39 -10.41
C ALA A 296 7.07 -10.55 -9.14
N VAL A 297 6.79 -11.21 -8.02
CA VAL A 297 6.67 -10.58 -6.69
C VAL A 297 7.61 -11.27 -5.74
N VAL A 298 8.44 -10.49 -5.07
CA VAL A 298 9.29 -10.95 -3.97
C VAL A 298 8.89 -10.21 -2.70
N LEU A 299 8.58 -10.95 -1.67
CA LEU A 299 8.36 -10.43 -0.32
C LEU A 299 9.48 -10.90 0.59
N ALA A 300 10.04 -9.98 1.37
CA ALA A 300 11.01 -10.30 2.40
C ALA A 300 10.66 -9.59 3.69
N ARG A 301 10.92 -10.23 4.83
CA ARG A 301 10.74 -9.65 6.14
C ARG A 301 12.07 -9.22 6.75
N SER A 302 12.08 -8.16 7.53
CA SER A 302 13.25 -7.78 8.30
C SER A 302 13.55 -8.83 9.38
N THR A 303 14.82 -9.26 9.47
CA THR A 303 15.23 -10.25 10.49
C THR A 303 15.57 -9.60 11.82
N ALA A 304 15.78 -8.29 11.84
CA ALA A 304 15.99 -7.55 13.09
C ALA A 304 14.65 -7.33 13.78
N SER A 305 14.40 -8.04 14.87
CA SER A 305 13.25 -7.82 15.75
C SER A 305 13.60 -6.76 16.81
N GLY A 306 12.65 -5.86 17.08
CA GLY A 306 12.74 -4.90 18.17
C GLY A 306 12.93 -3.44 17.74
N GLU A 307 13.23 -2.56 18.71
CA GLU A 307 13.33 -1.10 18.54
C GLU A 307 14.34 -0.66 17.48
N ARG A 308 15.42 -1.42 17.31
CA ARG A 308 16.45 -1.14 16.30
C ARG A 308 15.95 -1.28 14.87
N SER A 309 15.10 -2.26 14.61
CA SER A 309 14.55 -2.48 13.26
C SER A 309 13.61 -1.34 12.85
N ALA A 310 12.84 -0.81 13.80
CA ALA A 310 11.93 0.30 13.56
C ALA A 310 12.69 1.63 13.33
N ALA A 311 13.88 1.77 13.88
CA ALA A 311 14.70 2.98 13.77
C ALA A 311 15.56 3.00 12.50
N ALA A 312 15.96 1.82 12.04
CA ALA A 312 16.71 1.62 10.80
C ALA A 312 15.83 1.61 9.54
N VAL A 313 14.51 1.64 9.71
CA VAL A 313 13.58 1.65 8.60
C VAL A 313 13.72 2.95 7.80
N PRO A 314 13.71 2.87 6.46
CA PRO A 314 13.75 4.03 5.59
C PRO A 314 12.74 5.10 6.02
N ALA A 315 13.10 6.38 5.88
CA ALA A 315 12.18 7.49 6.19
C ALA A 315 10.93 7.47 5.30
N ASP A 316 10.99 6.83 4.15
CA ASP A 316 9.90 6.61 3.20
C ASP A 316 9.16 5.29 3.40
N ALA A 317 9.55 4.46 4.37
CA ALA A 317 8.80 3.26 4.71
C ALA A 317 7.38 3.62 5.15
N LEU A 318 6.43 2.86 4.66
CA LEU A 318 5.02 3.02 5.00
C LEU A 318 4.76 2.34 6.34
N TRP A 319 4.11 3.07 7.25
CA TRP A 319 3.73 2.51 8.53
C TRP A 319 2.24 2.26 8.59
N VAL A 320 1.86 1.05 8.95
CA VAL A 320 0.47 0.76 9.27
C VAL A 320 0.06 1.61 10.46
N ALA A 321 -1.03 2.36 10.33
CA ALA A 321 -1.54 3.19 11.41
C ALA A 321 -1.85 2.30 12.62
N SER A 322 -1.11 2.56 13.71
CA SER A 322 -1.23 1.78 14.94
C SER A 322 -2.67 1.80 15.46
N SER A 323 -3.21 0.64 15.80
CA SER A 323 -4.47 0.53 16.55
C SER A 323 -4.32 0.99 18.01
N GLN A 324 -3.08 1.18 18.47
CA GLN A 324 -2.79 1.69 19.81
C GLN A 324 -3.19 3.16 19.94
N PRO A 325 -3.45 3.63 21.17
CA PRO A 325 -3.64 5.06 21.43
C PRO A 325 -2.46 5.86 20.87
N ILE A 326 -2.76 6.94 20.16
CA ILE A 326 -1.75 7.77 19.47
C ILE A 326 -0.59 8.20 20.39
N ALA A 327 -0.87 8.45 21.68
CA ALA A 327 0.15 8.77 22.65
C ALA A 327 1.19 7.65 22.82
N ARG A 328 0.77 6.39 22.76
CA ARG A 328 1.67 5.23 22.87
C ARG A 328 2.49 5.03 21.60
N ALA A 329 1.88 5.20 20.43
CA ALA A 329 2.58 5.14 19.14
C ALA A 329 3.64 6.25 19.04
N SER A 330 3.32 7.47 19.47
CA SER A 330 4.24 8.59 19.52
C SER A 330 5.40 8.34 20.51
N ALA A 331 5.12 7.81 21.70
CA ALA A 331 6.14 7.48 22.70
C ALA A 331 7.10 6.38 22.20
N ALA A 332 6.59 5.37 21.50
CA ALA A 332 7.41 4.32 20.89
C ALA A 332 8.35 4.91 19.82
N ARG A 333 7.85 5.83 18.99
CA ARG A 333 8.68 6.55 18.00
C ARG A 333 9.76 7.39 18.66
N GLU A 334 9.44 8.11 19.73
CA GLU A 334 10.43 8.88 20.50
C GLU A 334 11.52 7.98 21.10
N ALA A 335 11.15 6.84 21.68
CA ALA A 335 12.11 5.88 22.24
C ALA A 335 13.05 5.32 21.17
N ALA A 336 12.54 4.96 19.99
CA ALA A 336 13.33 4.50 18.87
C ALA A 336 14.36 5.56 18.43
N LEU A 337 13.93 6.81 18.28
CA LEU A 337 14.83 7.90 17.88
C LEU A 337 15.88 8.24 18.95
N ALA A 338 15.52 8.14 20.24
CA ALA A 338 16.49 8.29 21.32
C ALA A 338 17.54 7.17 21.29
N HIS A 339 17.14 5.95 20.94
CA HIS A 339 18.06 4.82 20.74
C HIS A 339 19.05 5.10 19.59
N ASP A 340 18.60 5.75 18.51
CA ASP A 340 19.44 6.17 17.38
C ASP A 340 20.30 7.42 17.71
N GLY A 341 20.30 7.87 18.96
CA GLY A 341 21.10 8.99 19.43
C GLY A 341 20.55 10.37 19.07
N TYR A 342 19.28 10.48 18.67
CA TYR A 342 18.63 11.79 18.59
C TYR A 342 18.29 12.31 19.98
N GLY A 343 18.44 13.62 20.18
CA GLY A 343 18.04 14.30 21.42
C GLY A 343 16.53 14.24 21.66
N ALA A 344 16.13 14.66 22.87
CA ALA A 344 14.71 14.80 23.19
C ALA A 344 13.99 15.75 22.22
N SER A 345 12.69 15.52 22.01
CA SER A 345 11.85 16.42 21.22
C SER A 345 11.77 17.79 21.89
N THR A 346 11.93 18.84 21.10
CA THR A 346 11.83 20.26 21.55
C THR A 346 10.39 20.75 21.54
N ALA A 347 9.56 20.15 20.69
CA ALA A 347 8.12 20.40 20.61
C ALA A 347 7.36 19.13 20.23
N LYS A 348 6.13 19.03 20.71
CA LYS A 348 5.20 17.96 20.35
C LYS A 348 3.77 18.45 20.40
N SER A 349 2.93 17.88 19.54
CA SER A 349 1.50 18.13 19.55
C SER A 349 0.75 16.92 19.01
N SER A 350 -0.55 16.90 19.25
CA SER A 350 -1.45 15.89 18.71
C SER A 350 -2.78 16.52 18.31
N GLY A 351 -3.49 15.91 17.41
CA GLY A 351 -4.76 16.39 16.91
C GLY A 351 -5.51 15.31 16.15
N ALA A 352 -6.49 15.73 15.35
CA ALA A 352 -7.21 14.87 14.45
C ALA A 352 -7.31 15.52 13.07
N LEU A 353 -7.11 14.74 12.02
CA LEU A 353 -7.36 15.15 10.64
C LEU A 353 -8.79 14.79 10.25
N VAL A 354 -9.43 15.70 9.54
CA VAL A 354 -10.78 15.54 8.98
C VAL A 354 -10.65 15.53 7.46
N LEU A 355 -11.33 14.60 6.80
CA LEU A 355 -11.30 14.47 5.35
C LEU A 355 -11.71 15.79 4.68
N GLY A 356 -10.97 16.18 3.64
CA GLY A 356 -11.19 17.41 2.90
C GLY A 356 -10.78 18.70 3.62
N ARG A 357 -10.21 18.61 4.83
CA ARG A 357 -9.69 19.76 5.57
C ARG A 357 -8.18 19.65 5.76
N ARG A 358 -7.51 20.79 5.63
CA ARG A 358 -6.10 20.93 6.01
C ARG A 358 -6.01 21.34 7.47
N SER A 359 -5.14 20.69 8.22
CA SER A 359 -4.74 21.14 9.55
C SER A 359 -3.43 21.91 9.40
N ALA A 360 -3.41 23.16 9.80
CA ALA A 360 -2.21 23.99 9.76
C ALA A 360 -1.78 24.32 11.20
N VAL A 361 -0.52 24.05 11.50
CA VAL A 361 0.08 24.32 12.83
C VAL A 361 1.32 25.17 12.64
N ALA A 362 1.42 26.22 13.44
CA ALA A 362 2.62 27.06 13.46
C ALA A 362 3.79 26.28 14.07
N LEU A 363 4.97 26.43 13.47
CA LEU A 363 6.24 25.88 13.92
C LEU A 363 7.22 27.04 14.11
N ASP A 364 7.99 26.98 15.18
CA ASP A 364 9.20 27.78 15.33
C ASP A 364 10.41 26.89 15.03
N LEU A 365 11.07 27.14 13.91
CA LEU A 365 12.25 26.40 13.47
C LEU A 365 13.54 26.89 14.12
N GLY A 366 13.44 27.90 15.00
CA GLY A 366 14.59 28.51 15.66
C GLY A 366 15.31 29.55 14.79
N ALA A 367 16.32 30.19 15.37
CA ALA A 367 17.02 31.34 14.76
C ALA A 367 18.37 30.97 14.10
N ALA A 368 18.86 29.76 14.24
CA ALA A 368 20.21 29.39 13.80
C ALA A 368 20.20 29.00 12.32
N ALA A 369 20.78 29.84 11.48
CA ALA A 369 21.03 29.49 10.07
C ALA A 369 21.94 28.24 9.97
N GLY A 370 21.68 27.42 8.97
CA GLY A 370 22.44 26.19 8.72
C GLY A 370 22.13 25.03 9.66
N THR A 371 21.01 25.11 10.39
CA THR A 371 20.48 23.98 11.16
C THR A 371 19.13 23.54 10.61
N CYS A 372 18.84 22.25 10.72
CA CYS A 372 17.54 21.70 10.34
C CYS A 372 16.80 21.16 11.57
N GLN A 373 15.49 21.10 11.48
CA GLN A 373 14.63 20.40 12.42
C GLN A 373 14.08 19.15 11.75
N ARG A 374 14.13 18.03 12.46
CA ARG A 374 13.46 16.80 12.10
C ARG A 374 12.06 16.80 12.70
N ILE A 375 11.04 16.57 11.88
CA ILE A 375 9.65 16.49 12.28
C ILE A 375 9.14 15.09 11.95
N ASP A 376 8.80 14.30 12.97
CA ASP A 376 8.19 12.99 12.81
C ASP A 376 6.68 13.11 13.03
N VAL A 377 5.88 12.69 12.04
CA VAL A 377 4.41 12.65 12.09
C VAL A 377 3.97 11.20 12.18
N VAL A 378 3.19 10.87 13.19
CA VAL A 378 2.66 9.52 13.45
C VAL A 378 1.15 9.55 13.34
N ALA A 379 0.59 8.66 12.53
CA ALA A 379 -0.84 8.46 12.42
C ALA A 379 -1.33 7.41 13.42
N GLY A 380 -2.54 7.62 13.94
CA GLY A 380 -3.29 6.63 14.72
C GLY A 380 -4.53 6.16 13.97
N ALA A 381 -4.95 4.91 14.19
CA ALA A 381 -6.14 4.39 13.54
C ALA A 381 -7.40 5.23 13.86
N PRO A 382 -8.31 5.46 12.93
CA PRO A 382 -8.37 4.93 11.56
C PRO A 382 -7.70 5.83 10.51
N LEU A 383 -6.89 6.83 10.90
CA LEU A 383 -6.22 7.71 9.97
C LEU A 383 -5.32 6.91 9.03
N ALA A 384 -5.51 7.12 7.73
CA ALA A 384 -4.68 6.56 6.68
C ALA A 384 -4.10 7.71 5.86
N LEU A 385 -3.14 7.50 5.05
CA LEU A 385 -2.51 8.41 4.10
C LEU A 385 -2.48 9.89 4.51
N ILE A 386 -1.33 10.35 4.95
CA ILE A 386 -1.09 11.75 5.33
C ILE A 386 -0.24 12.40 4.24
N ASP A 387 -0.69 13.54 3.74
CA ASP A 387 0.16 14.50 3.04
C ASP A 387 0.62 15.53 4.06
N ALA A 388 1.92 15.74 4.13
CA ALA A 388 2.54 16.71 5.03
C ALA A 388 3.41 17.68 4.23
N ARG A 389 3.26 18.97 4.48
CA ARG A 389 4.04 20.03 3.84
C ARG A 389 4.45 21.06 4.87
N ILE A 390 5.67 21.55 4.74
CA ILE A 390 6.18 22.65 5.58
C ILE A 390 6.43 23.86 4.69
N TRP A 391 5.82 24.97 5.07
CA TRP A 391 5.96 26.26 4.40
C TRP A 391 6.68 27.24 5.32
N SER A 392 7.60 28.01 4.77
CA SER A 392 8.16 29.16 5.47
C SER A 392 7.10 30.26 5.62
N ASP A 393 7.37 31.26 6.45
CA ASP A 393 6.56 32.49 6.57
C ASP A 393 6.49 33.28 5.27
N ALA A 394 7.53 33.20 4.45
CA ALA A 394 7.56 33.79 3.10
C ALA A 394 6.71 33.00 2.07
N GLY A 395 6.07 31.90 2.47
CA GLY A 395 5.23 31.10 1.57
C GLY A 395 5.99 30.12 0.66
N SER A 396 7.29 29.92 0.87
CA SER A 396 8.08 28.94 0.12
C SER A 396 7.94 27.54 0.74
N LEU A 397 7.85 26.51 -0.12
CA LEU A 397 7.86 25.10 0.32
C LEU A 397 9.26 24.74 0.82
N VAL A 398 9.32 24.25 2.06
CA VAL A 398 10.57 23.85 2.74
C VAL A 398 10.75 22.34 2.76
N ALA A 399 9.66 21.61 2.96
CA ALA A 399 9.66 20.14 3.00
C ALA A 399 8.30 19.59 2.58
N SER A 400 8.28 18.40 2.00
CA SER A 400 7.05 17.68 1.68
C SER A 400 7.25 16.18 1.81
N ALA A 401 6.18 15.49 2.24
CA ALA A 401 6.03 14.04 2.18
C ALA A 401 4.58 13.71 1.86
N GLU A 402 4.35 12.74 1.00
CA GLU A 402 3.02 12.44 0.47
C GLU A 402 2.66 10.97 0.66
N SER A 403 1.37 10.75 0.88
CA SER A 403 0.72 9.43 0.84
C SER A 403 1.33 8.37 1.77
N SER A 404 1.69 8.75 2.98
CA SER A 404 2.22 7.83 4.01
C SER A 404 1.33 7.80 5.25
N SER A 405 1.26 6.66 5.92
CA SER A 405 0.56 6.52 7.21
C SER A 405 1.32 7.16 8.38
N SER A 406 2.63 7.33 8.23
CA SER A 406 3.51 8.09 9.14
C SER A 406 4.67 8.61 8.30
N THR A 407 5.23 9.77 8.65
CA THR A 407 6.26 10.38 7.82
C THR A 407 7.27 11.16 8.64
N THR A 408 8.45 11.35 8.07
CA THR A 408 9.51 12.21 8.59
C THR A 408 9.79 13.34 7.61
N LEU A 409 9.85 14.55 8.09
CA LEU A 409 10.17 15.75 7.35
C LEU A 409 11.42 16.41 7.95
N PHE A 410 12.19 17.10 7.12
CA PHE A 410 13.33 17.90 7.55
C PHE A 410 13.12 19.34 7.14
N ALA A 411 12.98 20.24 8.11
CA ALA A 411 12.83 21.66 7.86
C ALA A 411 14.16 22.37 8.05
N CYS A 412 14.76 22.83 6.97
CA CYS A 412 16.08 23.47 6.94
C CYS A 412 16.01 25.01 6.79
N ALA A 413 14.81 25.59 6.85
CA ALA A 413 14.60 27.03 6.99
C ALA A 413 14.76 27.45 8.45
N HIS A 414 14.91 28.75 8.67
CA HIS A 414 14.94 29.37 9.98
C HIS A 414 13.74 30.31 10.17
N GLY A 415 13.41 30.62 11.42
CA GLY A 415 12.29 31.50 11.76
C GLY A 415 10.94 30.78 11.81
N ALA A 416 9.86 31.55 11.57
CA ALA A 416 8.52 31.01 11.63
C ALA A 416 8.20 30.18 10.39
N ALA A 417 7.50 29.09 10.61
CA ALA A 417 7.02 28.20 9.55
C ALA A 417 5.64 27.63 9.94
N ARG A 418 5.01 26.95 9.01
CA ARG A 418 3.79 26.18 9.29
C ARG A 418 3.89 24.80 8.69
N ILE A 419 3.47 23.80 9.45
CA ILE A 419 3.21 22.48 8.92
C ILE A 419 1.73 22.39 8.51
N GLU A 420 1.48 21.93 7.30
CA GLU A 420 0.15 21.61 6.80
C GLU A 420 0.03 20.09 6.68
N LEU A 421 -1.00 19.53 7.29
CA LEU A 421 -1.32 18.11 7.25
C LEU A 421 -2.70 17.93 6.62
N GLN A 422 -2.82 16.97 5.72
CA GLN A 422 -4.09 16.60 5.09
C GLN A 422 -4.15 15.08 4.98
N THR A 423 -5.36 14.50 5.19
CA THR A 423 -5.59 13.08 4.89
C THR A 423 -6.23 12.91 3.52
N ARG A 424 -5.76 11.92 2.77
CA ARG A 424 -6.42 11.45 1.53
C ARG A 424 -7.32 10.24 1.78
N GLY A 425 -7.26 9.67 2.97
CA GLY A 425 -8.04 8.52 3.39
C GLY A 425 -9.01 8.85 4.53
N ARG A 426 -9.16 7.92 5.45
CA ARG A 426 -10.06 8.10 6.59
C ARG A 426 -9.55 9.17 7.56
N PRO A 427 -10.44 9.95 8.19
CA PRO A 427 -10.08 10.87 9.26
C PRO A 427 -9.62 10.10 10.50
N GLY A 428 -8.78 10.73 11.32
CA GLY A 428 -8.32 10.12 12.57
C GLY A 428 -7.26 10.92 13.29
N PRO A 429 -6.77 10.42 14.42
CA PRO A 429 -5.81 11.11 15.26
C PRO A 429 -4.40 11.06 14.65
N PHE A 430 -3.62 12.11 14.91
CA PHE A 430 -2.20 12.16 14.62
C PHE A 430 -1.43 12.78 15.77
N ALA A 431 -0.12 12.53 15.81
CA ALA A 431 0.83 13.24 16.66
C ALA A 431 2.06 13.62 15.84
N TRP A 432 2.70 14.70 16.19
CA TRP A 432 4.00 15.06 15.63
C TRP A 432 4.97 15.51 16.74
N THR A 433 6.26 15.29 16.47
CA THR A 433 7.36 15.71 17.33
C THR A 433 8.42 16.42 16.53
N VAL A 434 9.07 17.39 17.12
CA VAL A 434 10.17 18.17 16.53
C VAL A 434 11.44 17.96 17.33
N ARG A 435 12.55 17.82 16.64
CA ARG A 435 13.88 17.72 17.26
C ARG A 435 14.98 18.27 16.35
N PRO A 436 16.10 18.73 16.91
CA PRO A 436 17.23 19.16 16.10
C PRO A 436 17.78 18.03 15.23
N GLU A 437 18.08 18.32 13.98
CA GLU A 437 18.84 17.43 13.09
C GLU A 437 20.36 17.54 13.41
N ARG A 438 21.11 16.50 13.09
CA ARG A 438 22.55 16.42 13.37
C ARG A 438 23.39 17.19 12.36
N TRP A 439 22.98 17.18 11.09
CA TRP A 439 23.66 17.91 10.03
C TRP A 439 23.60 19.41 10.24
N LYS A 440 24.74 20.07 10.04
CA LYS A 440 24.88 21.51 10.21
C LYS A 440 25.70 22.10 9.08
N GLY A 441 25.29 23.24 8.57
CA GLY A 441 26.02 23.99 7.54
C GLY A 441 25.12 24.96 6.80
N VAL A 442 25.70 26.05 6.31
CA VAL A 442 24.94 27.13 5.64
C VAL A 442 24.22 26.65 4.37
N ALA A 443 24.76 25.67 3.68
CA ALA A 443 24.14 25.05 2.50
C ALA A 443 22.73 24.52 2.78
N LEU A 444 22.44 24.07 3.99
CA LEU A 444 21.13 23.56 4.37
C LEU A 444 20.05 24.65 4.33
N SER A 445 20.39 25.87 4.72
CA SER A 445 19.45 26.99 4.74
C SER A 445 19.45 27.80 3.45
N ALA A 446 20.47 27.67 2.60
CA ALA A 446 20.51 28.31 1.28
C ALA A 446 19.48 27.67 0.33
N HIS A 447 19.33 26.34 0.37
CA HIS A 447 18.41 25.58 -0.47
C HIS A 447 17.54 24.63 0.38
N PRO A 448 16.56 25.16 1.15
CA PRO A 448 15.87 24.38 2.20
C PRO A 448 15.15 23.12 1.70
N LEU A 449 14.53 23.19 0.52
CA LEU A 449 13.81 22.03 -0.04
C LEU A 449 14.79 20.96 -0.54
N ALA A 450 15.90 21.37 -1.18
CA ALA A 450 16.95 20.43 -1.59
C ALA A 450 17.60 19.77 -0.38
N ALA A 451 17.90 20.54 0.65
CA ALA A 451 18.43 20.03 1.92
C ALA A 451 17.45 19.05 2.61
N SER A 452 16.16 19.40 2.65
CA SER A 452 15.11 18.50 3.17
C SER A 452 15.10 17.15 2.46
N ARG A 453 15.15 17.16 1.13
CA ARG A 453 15.19 15.95 0.29
C ARG A 453 16.45 15.14 0.49
N MET A 454 17.61 15.79 0.55
CA MET A 454 18.89 15.15 0.85
C MET A 454 18.84 14.46 2.24
N LEU A 455 18.36 15.15 3.27
CA LEU A 455 18.26 14.59 4.63
C LEU A 455 17.23 13.47 4.70
N ALA A 456 16.10 13.57 4.01
CA ALA A 456 15.12 12.50 3.94
C ALA A 456 15.72 11.25 3.30
N ARG A 457 16.50 11.42 2.23
CA ARG A 457 17.23 10.34 1.58
C ARG A 457 18.34 9.79 2.47
N ALA A 458 19.12 10.64 3.14
CA ALA A 458 20.18 10.24 4.07
C ALA A 458 19.64 9.53 5.33
N ALA A 459 18.40 9.79 5.72
CA ALA A 459 17.73 9.12 6.82
C ALA A 459 16.97 7.85 6.38
N SER A 460 17.06 7.46 5.11
CA SER A 460 16.40 6.29 4.54
C SER A 460 17.40 5.16 4.25
N GLY A 461 16.94 3.92 4.37
CA GLY A 461 17.71 2.74 4.01
C GLY A 461 19.02 2.59 4.78
N PRO A 462 20.05 2.08 4.12
CA PRO A 462 21.38 1.88 4.72
C PRO A 462 22.05 3.19 5.11
N ASP A 463 21.58 4.35 4.57
CA ASP A 463 22.09 5.65 4.97
C ASP A 463 21.75 5.98 6.43
N ALA A 464 20.61 5.52 6.91
CA ALA A 464 20.22 5.69 8.31
C ALA A 464 21.11 4.88 9.27
N LEU A 465 21.63 3.75 8.82
CA LEU A 465 22.50 2.84 9.59
C LEU A 465 23.99 3.17 9.45
N PHE A 466 24.33 4.00 8.47
CA PHE A 466 25.72 4.33 8.20
C PHE A 466 26.29 5.23 9.31
N ASP A 467 27.08 4.64 10.21
CA ASP A 467 27.79 5.34 11.29
C ASP A 467 29.02 6.07 10.74
N GLY A 468 28.80 6.98 9.81
CA GLY A 468 29.82 7.80 9.19
C GLY A 468 29.86 9.21 9.75
N LYS A 469 31.08 9.76 9.83
CA LYS A 469 31.24 11.18 10.12
C LYS A 469 30.92 11.99 8.89
N GLU A 470 30.21 13.09 9.05
CA GLU A 470 30.06 14.12 8.03
C GLU A 470 31.43 14.66 7.62
N VAL A 471 31.73 14.63 6.33
CA VAL A 471 33.01 15.08 5.76
C VAL A 471 32.84 16.36 4.98
N ALA A 472 31.74 16.45 4.22
CA ALA A 472 31.44 17.62 3.42
C ALA A 472 29.92 17.86 3.29
N LEU A 473 29.59 19.14 3.19
CA LEU A 473 28.28 19.63 2.80
C LEU A 473 28.51 20.70 1.72
N ARG A 474 27.96 20.51 0.54
CA ARG A 474 28.23 21.36 -0.65
C ARG A 474 26.95 21.85 -1.29
N GLU A 475 26.97 23.07 -1.78
CA GLU A 475 25.96 23.62 -2.67
C GLU A 475 26.41 23.37 -4.11
N LEU A 476 25.50 22.88 -4.94
CA LEU A 476 25.74 22.59 -6.35
C LEU A 476 24.65 23.23 -7.21
N VAL A 477 25.03 23.62 -8.41
CA VAL A 477 24.07 23.97 -9.49
C VAL A 477 24.22 22.92 -10.56
N LEU A 478 23.16 22.21 -10.84
CA LEU A 478 23.11 21.19 -11.88
C LEU A 478 22.39 21.73 -13.11
N GLU A 479 22.96 21.50 -14.28
CA GLU A 479 22.41 21.88 -15.58
C GLU A 479 22.35 20.63 -16.46
N ALA A 480 21.34 20.52 -17.32
CA ALA A 480 21.08 19.32 -18.12
C ALA A 480 22.29 18.84 -18.96
N ASP A 481 23.06 19.78 -19.49
CA ASP A 481 24.17 19.46 -20.40
C ASP A 481 25.54 19.49 -19.69
N ARG A 482 25.54 19.55 -18.36
CA ARG A 482 26.78 19.71 -17.58
C ARG A 482 26.88 18.71 -16.45
N VAL A 483 27.93 17.88 -16.52
CA VAL A 483 28.31 17.02 -15.41
C VAL A 483 29.20 17.80 -14.43
N VAL A 484 28.84 17.78 -13.15
CA VAL A 484 29.67 18.26 -12.04
C VAL A 484 30.43 17.08 -11.49
N SER A 485 31.76 17.16 -11.44
CA SER A 485 32.59 16.06 -10.95
C SER A 485 33.64 16.52 -9.97
N TRP A 486 33.99 15.66 -9.02
CA TRP A 486 35.08 15.83 -8.05
C TRP A 486 35.60 14.46 -7.61
N SER A 487 36.75 14.45 -6.94
CA SER A 487 37.36 13.23 -6.45
C SER A 487 37.45 13.24 -4.91
N GLU A 488 37.18 12.09 -4.31
CA GLU A 488 37.33 11.87 -2.87
C GLU A 488 38.24 10.67 -2.60
N THR A 489 38.99 10.74 -1.49
CA THR A 489 39.85 9.64 -1.07
C THR A 489 39.25 8.94 0.14
N ILE A 490 38.92 7.68 -0.01
CA ILE A 490 38.36 6.82 1.02
C ILE A 490 39.50 6.08 1.71
N GLY A 491 39.59 6.18 3.04
CA GLY A 491 40.60 5.43 3.81
C GLY A 491 40.41 3.93 3.72
N ALA A 492 41.45 3.17 3.98
CA ALA A 492 41.40 1.71 4.01
C ALA A 492 40.28 1.18 4.91
N GLY A 493 39.50 0.22 4.42
CA GLY A 493 38.38 -0.38 5.14
C GLY A 493 37.19 0.56 5.39
N ALA A 494 37.20 1.78 4.85
CA ALA A 494 36.10 2.73 4.98
C ALA A 494 35.21 2.77 3.75
N CYS A 495 33.99 3.29 3.91
CA CYS A 495 33.05 3.59 2.83
C CYS A 495 32.74 5.09 2.80
N LEU A 496 32.63 5.65 1.61
CA LEU A 496 32.02 6.94 1.34
C LEU A 496 30.54 6.75 0.99
N ARG A 497 29.71 7.63 1.51
CA ARG A 497 28.32 7.77 1.10
C ARG A 497 28.05 9.22 0.75
N ALA A 498 27.62 9.45 -0.48
CA ALA A 498 27.25 10.76 -0.99
C ALA A 498 25.74 10.78 -1.28
N THR A 499 25.04 11.69 -0.64
CA THR A 499 23.58 11.88 -0.77
C THR A 499 23.30 13.27 -1.29
N LEU A 500 22.53 13.36 -2.36
CA LEU A 500 22.17 14.60 -3.04
C LEU A 500 20.66 14.80 -3.01
N GLY A 501 20.22 15.99 -2.66
CA GLY A 501 18.84 16.45 -2.84
C GLY A 501 18.81 17.68 -3.74
N ALA A 502 17.77 17.83 -4.55
CA ALA A 502 17.64 18.94 -5.48
C ALA A 502 16.29 19.63 -5.42
N GLN A 503 16.25 20.90 -5.85
CA GLN A 503 15.05 21.73 -6.01
C GLN A 503 15.17 22.55 -7.31
N GLY A 504 14.04 22.97 -7.87
CA GLY A 504 13.99 23.79 -9.08
C GLY A 504 13.00 23.25 -10.11
N GLU A 505 13.04 23.84 -11.31
CA GLU A 505 12.14 23.51 -12.43
C GLU A 505 12.72 22.42 -13.37
N GLY A 506 13.72 21.69 -12.93
CA GLY A 506 14.34 20.61 -13.69
C GLY A 506 13.68 19.26 -13.37
N ALA A 507 13.98 18.27 -14.19
CA ALA A 507 13.57 16.90 -13.98
C ALA A 507 14.80 16.01 -13.79
N GLY A 508 14.72 15.11 -12.79
CA GLY A 508 15.66 14.02 -12.57
C GLY A 508 17.10 14.44 -12.25
N ILE A 509 17.67 13.75 -11.33
CA ILE A 509 19.09 13.84 -10.98
C ILE A 509 19.72 12.47 -11.09
N GLU A 510 20.94 12.42 -11.56
CA GLU A 510 21.75 11.22 -11.65
C GLU A 510 23.05 11.45 -10.89
N ALA A 511 23.43 10.46 -10.07
CA ALA A 511 24.74 10.40 -9.43
C ALA A 511 25.43 9.10 -9.81
N ARG A 512 26.73 9.18 -10.09
CA ARG A 512 27.59 8.05 -10.42
C ARG A 512 28.90 8.12 -9.63
N VAL A 513 29.46 6.97 -9.32
CA VAL A 513 30.78 6.85 -8.71
C VAL A 513 31.65 5.96 -9.57
N PHE A 514 32.85 6.41 -9.85
CA PHE A 514 33.85 5.71 -10.64
C PHE A 514 35.10 5.44 -9.82
N ASP A 515 35.79 4.38 -10.14
CA ASP A 515 37.16 4.13 -9.64
C ASP A 515 38.21 4.95 -10.42
N ALA A 516 39.49 4.74 -10.06
CA ALA A 516 40.60 5.44 -10.68
C ALA A 516 40.83 5.03 -12.15
N GLU A 517 40.22 3.95 -12.60
CA GLU A 517 40.33 3.41 -13.98
C GLU A 517 39.06 3.71 -14.79
N ASP A 518 38.21 4.63 -14.32
CA ASP A 518 36.91 5.00 -14.88
C ASP A 518 35.87 3.85 -14.92
N GLY A 519 36.07 2.82 -14.08
CA GLY A 519 35.08 1.77 -13.87
C GLY A 519 33.95 2.29 -12.98
N GLU A 520 32.68 2.19 -13.46
CA GLU A 520 31.50 2.58 -12.65
C GLU A 520 31.33 1.62 -11.48
N ILE A 521 31.30 2.17 -10.26
CA ILE A 521 31.15 1.42 -8.99
C ILE A 521 29.69 1.38 -8.57
N ASP A 522 29.00 2.56 -8.65
CA ASP A 522 27.63 2.73 -8.20
C ASP A 522 26.95 3.85 -8.98
N ARG A 523 25.62 3.73 -9.13
CA ARG A 523 24.77 4.68 -9.85
C ARG A 523 23.40 4.78 -9.18
N SER A 524 22.88 5.98 -9.07
CA SER A 524 21.54 6.25 -8.57
C SER A 524 20.88 7.36 -9.40
N GLU A 525 19.60 7.18 -9.73
CA GLU A 525 18.79 8.14 -10.48
C GLU A 525 17.43 8.30 -9.81
N ASP A 526 16.98 9.53 -9.60
CA ASP A 526 15.66 9.85 -9.01
C ASP A 526 15.27 11.28 -9.42
N VAL A 527 14.00 11.62 -9.24
CA VAL A 527 13.46 12.95 -9.55
C VAL A 527 13.96 14.01 -8.55
N HIS A 528 14.19 13.65 -7.30
CA HIS A 528 14.37 14.60 -6.20
C HIS A 528 15.60 14.37 -5.33
N ALA A 529 16.02 13.12 -5.12
CA ALA A 529 17.13 12.81 -4.25
C ALA A 529 17.77 11.47 -4.60
N VAL A 530 19.08 11.42 -4.65
CA VAL A 530 19.88 10.22 -4.96
C VAL A 530 20.92 9.98 -3.88
N SER A 531 21.36 8.72 -3.75
CA SER A 531 22.46 8.35 -2.87
C SER A 531 23.34 7.32 -3.58
N VAL A 532 24.64 7.53 -3.52
CA VAL A 532 25.65 6.61 -4.06
C VAL A 532 26.69 6.27 -3.01
N ARG A 533 27.27 5.08 -3.17
CA ARG A 533 28.21 4.53 -2.21
C ARG A 533 29.48 3.97 -2.89
N ALA A 534 30.62 4.16 -2.25
CA ALA A 534 31.83 3.49 -2.62
C ALA A 534 32.62 3.07 -1.38
N CYS A 535 33.26 1.91 -1.40
CA CYS A 535 34.08 1.40 -0.31
C CYS A 535 35.51 1.13 -0.79
N ALA A 536 36.49 1.44 0.08
CA ALA A 536 37.84 0.97 -0.09
C ALA A 536 37.93 -0.43 0.50
N GLY A 537 38.10 -1.44 -0.36
CA GLY A 537 38.35 -2.81 0.07
C GLY A 537 39.81 -2.99 0.51
N GLY A 538 40.03 -3.78 1.58
CA GLY A 538 41.37 -4.11 2.04
C GLY A 538 42.11 -3.00 2.79
N ASP A 539 43.44 -3.08 2.78
CA ASP A 539 44.32 -2.24 3.62
C ASP A 539 44.80 -0.96 2.94
N ALA A 540 44.34 -0.67 1.72
CA ALA A 540 44.80 0.49 0.94
C ALA A 540 43.66 1.53 0.78
N PRO A 541 43.98 2.82 0.83
CA PRO A 541 43.03 3.87 0.50
C PRO A 541 42.68 3.79 -1.00
N ARG A 542 41.44 4.22 -1.33
CA ARG A 542 40.91 4.26 -2.70
C ARG A 542 40.49 5.68 -3.04
N THR A 543 40.92 6.18 -4.20
CA THR A 543 40.36 7.42 -4.74
C THR A 543 39.20 7.08 -5.66
N VAL A 544 38.10 7.79 -5.50
CA VAL A 544 36.90 7.65 -6.33
C VAL A 544 36.54 9.00 -6.92
N LYS A 545 35.95 8.98 -8.12
CA LYS A 545 35.41 10.14 -8.80
C LYS A 545 33.89 10.09 -8.71
N LEU A 546 33.29 11.15 -8.19
CA LEU A 546 31.85 11.31 -8.19
C LEU A 546 31.43 12.21 -9.36
N GLU A 547 30.36 11.87 -10.01
CA GLU A 547 29.72 12.64 -11.06
C GLU A 547 28.25 12.82 -10.76
N VAL A 548 27.73 14.04 -10.93
CA VAL A 548 26.31 14.36 -10.80
C VAL A 548 25.86 15.23 -11.95
N SER A 549 24.63 15.01 -12.41
CA SER A 549 24.02 15.76 -13.49
C SER A 549 22.51 15.89 -13.28
N ALA A 550 21.88 16.84 -13.97
CA ALA A 550 20.43 16.92 -14.13
C ALA A 550 20.02 16.34 -15.47
N SER A 551 18.91 15.62 -15.54
CA SER A 551 18.39 15.09 -16.82
C SER A 551 17.70 16.16 -17.66
N ALA A 552 17.19 17.24 -17.05
CA ALA A 552 16.60 18.38 -17.74
C ALA A 552 16.61 19.63 -16.88
N GLY A 553 16.75 20.82 -17.51
CA GLY A 553 16.65 22.12 -16.87
C GLY A 553 17.81 22.47 -15.96
N ARG A 554 17.55 23.31 -14.96
CA ARG A 554 18.50 23.77 -13.95
C ARG A 554 17.96 23.48 -12.56
N LEU A 555 18.77 22.87 -11.72
CA LEU A 555 18.45 22.52 -10.35
C LEU A 555 19.49 23.10 -9.39
N ASP A 556 19.03 23.65 -8.27
CA ASP A 556 19.86 23.91 -7.11
C ASP A 556 19.88 22.64 -6.24
N ALA A 557 21.05 22.21 -5.81
CA ALA A 557 21.22 20.97 -5.09
C ALA A 557 22.09 21.12 -3.84
N VAL A 558 21.82 20.26 -2.87
CA VAL A 558 22.63 20.10 -1.65
C VAL A 558 23.16 18.68 -1.62
N LEU A 559 24.47 18.55 -1.53
CA LEU A 559 25.19 17.30 -1.37
C LEU A 559 25.69 17.16 0.05
N GLY A 560 25.44 16.01 0.66
CA GLY A 560 26.01 15.61 1.94
C GLY A 560 26.87 14.35 1.78
N GLU A 561 28.11 14.39 2.24
CA GLU A 561 29.05 13.28 2.21
C GLU A 561 29.39 12.81 3.63
N ARG A 562 29.38 11.49 3.82
CA ARG A 562 29.81 10.85 5.06
C ARG A 562 30.85 9.78 4.77
N ILE A 563 31.85 9.63 5.62
CA ILE A 563 32.82 8.54 5.59
C ILE A 563 32.75 7.78 6.92
N GLY A 564 32.65 6.46 6.83
CA GLY A 564 32.56 5.59 8.00
C GLY A 564 33.09 4.20 7.72
N ALA A 565 33.06 3.33 8.72
CA ALA A 565 33.40 1.93 8.53
C ALA A 565 32.47 1.27 7.51
N GLY A 566 33.00 0.39 6.66
CA GLY A 566 32.21 -0.45 5.79
C GLY A 566 31.28 -1.35 6.64
N LEU A 567 30.01 -1.49 6.22
CA LEU A 567 29.06 -2.44 6.81
C LEU A 567 29.36 -3.85 6.31
#